data_caa951bd0b5c96a127ab5f0ed8a494c0
#
_entry.id   caa951bd0b5c96a127ab5f0ed8a494c0
#
_cell.length_a   1.000
_cell.length_b   1.000
_cell.length_c   1.000
_cell.angle_alpha   90.00
_cell.angle_beta   90.00
_cell.angle_gamma   90.00
#
_symmetry.space_group_name_H-M   'P 1'
#
loop_
_entity.id
_entity.type
_entity.pdbx_description
1 polymer ?
#
loop_
_entity_poly.entity_id
_entity_poly.type
_entity_poly.pdbx_seq_one_letter_code
_entity_poly.pdbx_strand_id
1 'polypeptide(L)'
;MNKKGKALALARIAPKVFYLAGDTLWFPGVQQAIQTYRPQVIALNAANAQMFDGTPILMGVDGVREVALAAPDATFIATHMDAVNHACLDRAGLRAFAMAEGLMPRLHIPEDGEILCF
;
A
#
# COMPACT_ATOMS: atom_id res chain seq x y z
N MET A 1 4.26 12.29 13.51
CA MET A 1 4.98 11.61 12.79
C MET A 1 5.81 12.43 12.11
N ASN A 2 6.71 12.17 11.75
CA ASN A 2 7.54 13.01 11.18
C ASN A 2 7.23 13.05 9.81
N LYS A 3 7.53 13.90 9.11
CA LYS A 3 7.29 14.07 7.95
C LYS A 3 7.78 13.18 7.17
N LYS A 4 8.89 12.85 7.31
CA LYS A 4 9.26 11.83 6.70
C LYS A 4 8.82 10.84 7.48
N GLY A 5 8.74 10.94 8.64
CA GLY A 5 8.34 9.90 9.47
C GLY A 5 6.93 9.61 9.41
N LYS A 6 6.21 10.40 8.71
CA LYS A 6 4.84 10.09 8.66
C LYS A 6 4.60 8.81 7.99
N ALA A 7 5.52 8.25 7.35
CA ALA A 7 5.33 6.96 6.76
C ALA A 7 5.37 5.81 7.76
N LEU A 8 5.60 6.09 9.03
CA LEU A 8 5.85 5.01 9.97
C LEU A 8 4.77 4.87 11.01
N ALA A 9 3.60 4.45 10.61
CA ALA A 9 2.59 4.02 11.56
C ALA A 9 2.69 2.52 11.71
N LEU A 10 3.22 2.05 12.83
CA LEU A 10 3.47 0.65 13.08
C LEU A 10 2.72 0.18 14.31
N ALA A 11 2.23 -1.04 14.28
CA ALA A 11 1.63 -1.69 15.43
C ALA A 11 2.06 -3.15 15.45
N ARG A 12 2.38 -3.66 16.63
CA ARG A 12 2.65 -5.08 16.78
C ARG A 12 1.44 -5.70 17.43
N ILE A 13 0.76 -6.56 16.71
CA ILE A 13 -0.42 -7.23 17.19
C ILE A 13 -0.12 -8.71 17.22
N ALA A 14 0.06 -9.22 18.35
CA ALA A 14 0.53 -10.52 18.76
C ALA A 14 0.32 -11.62 17.74
N PRO A 15 1.28 -12.02 16.99
CA PRO A 15 2.69 -11.63 16.97
C PRO A 15 3.08 -10.87 15.71
N LYS A 16 2.14 -10.27 14.98
CA LYS A 16 2.41 -9.67 13.68
C LYS A 16 2.79 -8.20 13.79
N VAL A 17 3.69 -7.78 12.93
CA VAL A 17 4.03 -6.36 12.76
C VAL A 17 3.20 -5.83 11.60
N PHE A 18 2.46 -4.77 11.84
CA PHE A 18 1.60 -4.15 10.89
C PHE A 18 2.20 -2.79 10.51
N TYR A 19 2.32 -2.50 9.22
CA TYR A 19 2.83 -1.22 8.73
C TYR A 19 1.72 -0.51 7.97
N LEU A 20 1.31 0.64 8.47
CA LEU A 20 0.35 1.51 7.80
C LEU A 20 1.15 2.61 7.10
N ALA A 21 1.33 2.49 5.81
CA ALA A 21 2.19 3.38 5.04
C ALA A 21 1.58 4.77 4.86
N GLY A 22 0.26 4.87 4.77
CA GLY A 22 -0.41 6.16 4.60
C GLY A 22 -0.26 6.70 3.20
N ASP A 23 -0.36 8.03 3.09
CA ASP A 23 -0.26 8.72 1.80
C ASP A 23 1.20 8.85 1.42
N THR A 24 1.68 7.93 0.61
CA THR A 24 3.08 7.93 0.21
C THR A 24 3.26 7.36 -1.18
N LEU A 25 4.41 7.66 -1.76
CA LEU A 25 4.91 6.99 -2.94
C LEU A 25 5.96 5.98 -2.50
N TRP A 26 6.40 5.13 -3.43
CA TRP A 26 7.57 4.30 -3.17
C TRP A 26 8.79 5.22 -3.13
N PHE A 27 9.52 5.22 -2.04
CA PHE A 27 10.76 5.99 -1.91
C PHE A 27 11.64 5.32 -0.85
N PRO A 28 12.90 5.77 -0.71
CA PRO A 28 13.83 5.09 0.21
C PRO A 28 13.33 4.94 1.64
N GLY A 29 12.53 5.88 2.13
CA GLY A 29 11.98 5.80 3.49
C GLY A 29 11.05 4.61 3.67
N VAL A 30 10.24 4.29 2.67
CA VAL A 30 9.35 3.13 2.70
C VAL A 30 10.19 1.85 2.65
N GLN A 31 11.15 1.80 1.76
CA GLN A 31 12.04 0.64 1.65
C GLN A 31 12.78 0.39 2.96
N GLN A 32 13.29 1.45 3.58
CA GLN A 32 14.00 1.33 4.84
C GLN A 32 13.09 0.84 5.96
N ALA A 33 11.85 1.31 6.02
CA ALA A 33 10.88 0.86 7.02
C ALA A 33 10.62 -0.64 6.87
N ILE A 34 10.44 -1.12 5.65
CA ILE A 34 10.20 -2.53 5.40
C ILE A 34 11.41 -3.36 5.80
N GLN A 35 12.61 -2.92 5.46
CA GLN A 35 13.84 -3.64 5.80
C GLN A 35 14.11 -3.67 7.29
N THR A 36 13.81 -2.58 7.98
CA THR A 36 14.08 -2.46 9.41
C THR A 36 13.08 -3.25 10.26
N TYR A 37 11.80 -3.13 9.94
CA TYR A 37 10.74 -3.68 10.80
C TYR A 37 10.15 -4.98 10.30
N ARG A 38 10.38 -5.34 9.05
CA ARG A 38 9.92 -6.59 8.45
C ARG A 38 8.45 -6.87 8.73
N PRO A 39 7.56 -5.96 8.33
CA PRO A 39 6.14 -6.14 8.61
C PRO A 39 5.56 -7.34 7.88
N GLN A 40 4.61 -8.01 8.51
CA GLN A 40 3.89 -9.12 7.89
C GLN A 40 2.64 -8.65 7.18
N VAL A 41 2.09 -7.50 7.58
CA VAL A 41 0.92 -6.92 6.95
C VAL A 41 1.22 -5.46 6.65
N ILE A 42 0.99 -5.03 5.41
CA ILE A 42 1.26 -3.66 4.97
C ILE A 42 0.01 -3.08 4.34
N ALA A 43 -0.49 -1.97 4.88
CA ALA A 43 -1.61 -1.25 4.29
C ALA A 43 -1.07 -0.09 3.46
N LEU A 44 -1.51 0.00 2.21
CA LEU A 44 -1.05 0.98 1.24
C LEU A 44 -2.22 1.80 0.72
N ASN A 45 -2.03 3.12 0.61
CA ASN A 45 -2.96 3.96 -0.12
C ASN A 45 -2.51 3.94 -1.58
N ALA A 46 -3.20 3.18 -2.41
CA ALA A 46 -2.71 2.79 -3.73
C ALA A 46 -3.52 3.34 -4.91
N ALA A 47 -4.24 4.42 -4.70
CA ALA A 47 -5.17 4.93 -5.72
C ALA A 47 -4.49 5.72 -6.85
N ASN A 48 -3.16 5.83 -6.84
CA ASN A 48 -2.42 6.55 -7.88
C ASN A 48 -2.93 7.99 -8.06
N ALA A 49 -3.16 8.69 -6.96
CA ALA A 49 -3.64 10.06 -7.03
C ALA A 49 -2.53 11.02 -7.48
N GLN A 50 -2.91 12.07 -8.18
CA GLN A 50 -1.98 13.04 -8.73
C GLN A 50 -2.50 14.45 -8.47
N MET A 51 -1.58 15.42 -8.46
CA MET A 51 -1.92 16.82 -8.46
C MET A 51 -2.40 17.24 -9.85
N PHE A 52 -2.93 18.46 -9.99
CA PHE A 52 -3.40 18.95 -11.28
C PHE A 52 -2.31 18.96 -12.34
N ASP A 53 -1.06 19.16 -11.95
CA ASP A 53 0.06 19.18 -12.89
C ASP A 53 0.63 17.81 -13.18
N GLY A 54 -0.03 16.75 -12.70
CA GLY A 54 0.43 15.38 -12.92
C GLY A 54 1.42 14.87 -11.90
N THR A 55 1.78 15.66 -10.89
CA THR A 55 2.70 15.20 -9.84
C THR A 55 2.05 14.11 -9.01
N PRO A 56 2.63 12.92 -8.91
CA PRO A 56 2.01 11.83 -8.14
C PRO A 56 2.10 12.10 -6.65
N ILE A 57 1.04 11.75 -5.92
CA ILE A 57 1.00 11.88 -4.46
C ILE A 57 0.70 10.57 -3.75
N LEU A 58 0.16 9.59 -4.44
CA LEU A 58 -0.03 8.24 -3.91
C LEU A 58 0.54 7.24 -4.89
N MET A 59 1.01 6.10 -4.38
CA MET A 59 1.55 5.09 -5.27
C MET A 59 0.46 4.46 -6.13
N GLY A 60 0.84 4.03 -7.31
CA GLY A 60 0.01 3.24 -8.19
C GLY A 60 0.59 1.85 -8.31
N VAL A 61 0.34 1.19 -9.44
CA VAL A 61 0.77 -0.21 -9.64
C VAL A 61 2.28 -0.38 -9.55
N ASP A 62 3.05 0.60 -10.02
CA ASP A 62 4.51 0.50 -9.94
C ASP A 62 4.99 0.50 -8.49
N GLY A 63 4.40 1.36 -7.66
CA GLY A 63 4.75 1.42 -6.24
C GLY A 63 4.34 0.14 -5.53
N VAL A 64 3.17 -0.38 -5.82
CA VAL A 64 2.71 -1.65 -5.25
C VAL A 64 3.65 -2.78 -5.62
N ARG A 65 4.12 -2.80 -6.88
CA ARG A 65 5.08 -3.81 -7.32
C ARG A 65 6.37 -3.72 -6.53
N GLU A 66 6.89 -2.50 -6.31
CA GLU A 66 8.13 -2.32 -5.56
C GLU A 66 7.99 -2.79 -4.11
N VAL A 67 6.86 -2.48 -3.48
CA VAL A 67 6.61 -2.94 -2.11
C VAL A 67 6.53 -4.46 -2.08
N ALA A 68 5.87 -5.07 -3.05
CA ALA A 68 5.74 -6.53 -3.11
C ALA A 68 7.10 -7.20 -3.28
N LEU A 69 8.00 -6.61 -4.05
CA LEU A 69 9.35 -7.13 -4.22
C LEU A 69 10.18 -6.96 -2.94
N ALA A 70 9.99 -5.84 -2.24
CA ALA A 70 10.75 -5.56 -1.02
C ALA A 70 10.29 -6.41 0.16
N ALA A 71 9.04 -6.86 0.16
CA ALA A 71 8.47 -7.64 1.25
C ALA A 71 7.79 -8.90 0.70
N PRO A 72 8.57 -9.87 0.22
CA PRO A 72 8.01 -11.02 -0.51
C PRO A 72 7.11 -11.93 0.32
N ASP A 73 7.23 -11.88 1.64
CA ASP A 73 6.42 -12.73 2.51
C ASP A 73 5.27 -11.99 3.17
N ALA A 74 5.08 -10.70 2.88
CA ALA A 74 4.05 -9.90 3.51
C ALA A 74 2.71 -10.02 2.79
N THR A 75 1.64 -9.75 3.54
CA THR A 75 0.30 -9.58 3.00
C THR A 75 0.02 -8.09 2.88
N PHE A 76 -0.62 -7.67 1.81
CA PHE A 76 -0.87 -6.26 1.54
C PHE A 76 -2.35 -5.96 1.52
N ILE A 77 -2.72 -4.77 1.96
CA ILE A 77 -4.08 -4.26 1.92
C ILE A 77 -4.03 -2.95 1.16
N ALA A 78 -4.76 -2.85 0.05
CA ALA A 78 -4.89 -1.60 -0.69
C ALA A 78 -6.06 -0.82 -0.14
N THR A 79 -5.80 0.41 0.29
CA THR A 79 -6.81 1.29 0.86
C THR A 79 -6.88 2.59 0.07
N HIS A 80 -7.82 3.47 0.43
CA HIS A 80 -7.96 4.78 -0.20
C HIS A 80 -8.33 4.65 -1.68
N MET A 81 -9.05 3.57 -2.02
CA MET A 81 -9.45 3.29 -3.40
C MET A 81 -10.84 3.86 -3.65
N ASP A 82 -11.05 4.40 -4.86
CA ASP A 82 -12.36 4.91 -5.29
C ASP A 82 -12.93 6.00 -4.38
N ALA A 83 -12.10 6.60 -3.52
CA ALA A 83 -12.60 7.50 -2.50
C ALA A 83 -12.44 8.97 -2.85
N VAL A 84 -11.60 9.30 -3.83
CA VAL A 84 -11.34 10.67 -4.24
C VAL A 84 -11.38 10.77 -5.74
N ASN A 85 -11.82 11.92 -6.26
CA ASN A 85 -12.04 12.07 -7.68
C ASN A 85 -10.78 12.36 -8.49
N HIS A 86 -9.64 12.60 -7.84
CA HIS A 86 -8.37 12.77 -8.55
C HIS A 86 -7.53 11.48 -8.54
N ALA A 87 -8.10 10.39 -8.06
CA ALA A 87 -7.43 9.09 -8.10
C ALA A 87 -7.49 8.54 -9.53
N CYS A 88 -6.39 7.94 -9.98
CA CYS A 88 -6.28 7.41 -11.34
C CYS A 88 -6.37 5.89 -11.39
N LEU A 89 -6.39 5.22 -10.26
CA LEU A 89 -6.42 3.75 -10.18
C LEU A 89 -7.55 3.34 -9.26
N ASP A 90 -8.49 2.57 -9.79
CA ASP A 90 -9.60 2.05 -9.01
C ASP A 90 -9.35 0.60 -8.60
N ARG A 91 -10.30 0.04 -7.83
CA ARG A 91 -10.18 -1.35 -7.37
C ARG A 91 -10.09 -2.33 -8.52
N ALA A 92 -10.89 -2.14 -9.56
CA ALA A 92 -10.90 -3.05 -10.71
C ALA A 92 -9.55 -3.05 -11.43
N GLY A 93 -8.95 -1.87 -11.61
CA GLY A 93 -7.64 -1.76 -12.24
C GLY A 93 -6.55 -2.41 -11.41
N LEU A 94 -6.60 -2.23 -10.09
CA LEU A 94 -5.61 -2.85 -9.22
C LEU A 94 -5.77 -4.37 -9.18
N ARG A 95 -7.02 -4.89 -9.20
CA ARG A 95 -7.24 -6.33 -9.28
C ARG A 95 -6.68 -6.91 -10.56
N ALA A 96 -6.88 -6.24 -11.69
CA ALA A 96 -6.34 -6.71 -12.97
C ALA A 96 -4.82 -6.78 -12.92
N PHE A 97 -4.17 -5.76 -12.35
CA PHE A 97 -2.72 -5.75 -12.17
C PHE A 97 -2.29 -6.91 -11.26
N ALA A 98 -2.95 -7.09 -10.13
CA ALA A 98 -2.60 -8.12 -9.18
C ALA A 98 -2.73 -9.54 -9.79
N MET A 99 -3.76 -9.76 -10.60
CA MET A 99 -3.92 -11.02 -11.29
C MET A 99 -2.79 -11.25 -12.29
N ALA A 100 -2.43 -10.23 -13.05
CA ALA A 100 -1.36 -10.34 -14.04
C ALA A 100 0.00 -10.59 -13.40
N GLU A 101 0.23 -10.04 -12.21
CA GLU A 101 1.51 -10.17 -11.51
C GLU A 101 1.56 -11.33 -10.52
N GLY A 102 0.48 -12.09 -10.39
CA GLY A 102 0.43 -13.20 -9.44
C GLY A 102 0.36 -12.77 -7.99
N LEU A 103 -0.14 -11.58 -7.71
CA LEU A 103 -0.17 -11.02 -6.35
C LEU A 103 -1.48 -11.27 -5.62
N MET A 104 -2.52 -11.78 -6.28
CA MET A 104 -3.84 -11.94 -5.65
C MET A 104 -3.81 -12.72 -4.33
N PRO A 105 -2.98 -13.78 -4.18
CA PRO A 105 -2.97 -14.49 -2.90
C PRO A 105 -2.54 -13.64 -1.71
N ARG A 106 -1.83 -12.55 -1.92
CA ARG A 106 -1.37 -11.73 -0.80
C ARG A 106 -1.74 -10.26 -0.91
N LEU A 107 -2.48 -9.84 -1.93
CA LEU A 107 -2.95 -8.47 -2.05
C LEU A 107 -4.47 -8.46 -1.86
N HIS A 108 -4.93 -7.82 -0.79
CA HIS A 108 -6.35 -7.68 -0.48
C HIS A 108 -6.80 -6.28 -0.90
N ILE A 109 -7.91 -6.22 -1.62
CA ILE A 109 -8.49 -4.97 -2.13
C ILE A 109 -9.91 -4.88 -1.60
N PRO A 110 -10.10 -4.52 -0.31
CA PRO A 110 -11.42 -4.59 0.31
C PRO A 110 -12.37 -3.53 -0.21
N GLU A 111 -13.66 -3.88 -0.19
CA GLU A 111 -14.71 -2.92 -0.45
C GLU A 111 -14.93 -2.06 0.80
N ASP A 112 -15.63 -0.95 0.64
CA ASP A 112 -15.92 -0.07 1.76
C ASP A 112 -16.71 -0.83 2.82
N GLY A 113 -16.26 -0.76 4.06
CA GLY A 113 -16.90 -1.45 5.17
C GLY A 113 -16.55 -2.91 5.34
N GLU A 114 -15.76 -3.48 4.42
CA GLU A 114 -15.36 -4.88 4.52
C GLU A 114 -14.33 -5.05 5.65
N ILE A 115 -14.44 -6.13 6.41
CA ILE A 115 -13.56 -6.44 7.53
C ILE A 115 -12.63 -7.57 7.11
N LEU A 116 -11.34 -7.36 7.32
CA LEU A 116 -10.33 -8.38 7.05
C LEU A 116 -9.68 -8.78 8.37
N CYS A 117 -9.41 -10.07 8.51
CA CYS A 117 -8.73 -10.61 9.70
C CYS A 117 -7.45 -11.31 9.30
N PHE A 118 -6.40 -11.13 10.09
CA PHE A 118 -5.08 -11.69 9.82
C PHE A 118 -4.49 -12.41 11.03
#